data_8d413a1c2bc2fd90f20f549718bf2209
#
_entry.id   8d413a1c2bc2fd90f20f549718bf2209
#
_cell.length_a   1.000
_cell.length_b   1.000
_cell.length_c   1.000
_cell.angle_alpha   90.00
_cell.angle_beta   90.00
_cell.angle_gamma   90.00
#
_symmetry.space_group_name_H-M   'P 1'
#
loop_
_entity.id
_entity.type
_entity.pdbx_description
1 polymer ?
#
loop_
_entity_poly.entity_id
_entity_poly.type
_entity_poly.pdbx_seq_one_letter_code
_entity_poly.pdbx_strand_id
1 'polypeptide(L)'
;MERWSDPSSILVDHEKDDFQPVAALLKAWSVPFDILRLDEQHLDASYLFDRSGDIRYGALIWLADLPSYKDQNTVSLEEAVHGGTGLLVAKSRFLDPGLEKLLGAKFRDVYTATDPLRITQAHFITRRLTAEGMSTLMTSWDFTTRSWMVPQGAQVLIDQAGHPVVSVNQIADDTSAIWVGVPDVALLRDSSYWREIFFRSLVWSLGYLVQPNVDYSHAIEIEMDDWGTADKGFLSYWHYLEPSEETLREHLIAPLEKHHAIVAANIITGYVGRESKRIVSPWTRKFIDPWGLHQDYASTRRGLLDAVAAGVLQIESHGWTHMTPNLESPPGPWWAADLKGEASADGWYSEFADHRRGTEVPAIVQLFHMEQGIEDIENDFGQRPLELRPGNGGWSKSESNNTGRLAARVGFGLFHAEPDFYYYLDRRLVLDMTGISPHFTSGYDRLDALHSQLQPQHPDGPVMLVFHDRDIALRPDFVESLFNALPTGYETISANHYIGILHTRIGSSATDTGWQLTFDYEDPYCAFFEKHPSSWWLWLADPLREKLGSLRNFRLSTDQESATTERAVDLSRQPFVIRIPAGLGKHVWKLNAPG
;
A
#
# COMPACT_ATOMS: atom_id res chain seq x y z
N MET A 1 4.64 -11.07 -27.55
CA MET A 1 4.65 -9.66 -27.18
C MET A 1 4.71 -9.61 -25.66
N GLU A 2 5.80 -9.13 -25.08
CA GLU A 2 5.93 -9.01 -23.63
C GLU A 2 4.99 -7.91 -23.16
N ARG A 3 3.91 -8.28 -22.49
CA ARG A 3 3.09 -7.31 -21.73
C ARG A 3 3.79 -7.05 -20.41
N TRP A 4 4.52 -5.98 -20.32
CA TRP A 4 5.01 -5.49 -19.05
C TRP A 4 3.84 -4.87 -18.30
N SER A 5 3.52 -5.41 -17.14
CA SER A 5 2.47 -4.90 -16.29
C SER A 5 2.99 -3.76 -15.41
N ASP A 6 3.30 -2.65 -16.02
CA ASP A 6 3.58 -1.44 -15.28
C ASP A 6 2.84 -0.26 -15.94
N PRO A 7 1.73 0.13 -15.37
CA PRO A 7 0.82 -0.51 -14.43
C PRO A 7 -0.16 -1.50 -15.11
N SER A 8 -0.62 -2.53 -14.39
CA SER A 8 -1.53 -3.55 -14.94
C SER A 8 -2.98 -3.08 -15.08
N SER A 9 -3.35 -2.02 -14.36
CA SER A 9 -4.70 -1.48 -14.37
C SER A 9 -4.71 0.04 -14.23
N ILE A 10 -5.82 0.66 -14.63
CA ILE A 10 -6.09 2.06 -14.43
C ILE A 10 -7.43 2.23 -13.70
N LEU A 11 -7.42 3.00 -12.62
CA LEU A 11 -8.62 3.44 -11.91
C LEU A 11 -9.14 4.72 -12.56
N VAL A 12 -10.37 4.71 -12.99
CA VAL A 12 -11.05 5.89 -13.54
C VAL A 12 -12.12 6.34 -12.56
N ASP A 13 -11.91 7.47 -11.94
CA ASP A 13 -12.83 8.06 -10.97
C ASP A 13 -13.17 9.51 -11.32
N HIS A 14 -14.29 9.97 -10.82
CA HIS A 14 -14.80 11.33 -11.01
C HIS A 14 -14.83 12.11 -9.71
N GLU A 15 -15.07 11.44 -8.58
CA GLU A 15 -15.18 12.07 -7.28
C GLU A 15 -13.87 11.94 -6.51
N LYS A 16 -13.63 12.93 -5.64
CA LYS A 16 -12.34 13.15 -5.00
C LYS A 16 -11.80 11.96 -4.20
N ASP A 17 -12.65 11.10 -3.69
CA ASP A 17 -12.28 10.09 -2.71
C ASP A 17 -12.85 8.68 -2.96
N ASP A 18 -13.69 8.49 -3.98
CA ASP A 18 -14.36 7.21 -4.25
C ASP A 18 -13.40 6.08 -4.66
N PHE A 19 -12.23 6.43 -5.20
CA PHE A 19 -11.23 5.42 -5.61
C PHE A 19 -10.46 4.80 -4.43
N GLN A 20 -10.43 5.45 -3.27
CA GLN A 20 -9.56 5.04 -2.14
C GLN A 20 -9.80 3.59 -1.67
N PRO A 21 -11.04 3.11 -1.46
CA PRO A 21 -11.25 1.72 -1.06
C PRO A 21 -10.72 0.70 -2.08
N VAL A 22 -10.81 1.04 -3.37
CA VAL A 22 -10.30 0.19 -4.46
C VAL A 22 -8.78 0.27 -4.53
N ALA A 23 -8.20 1.45 -4.38
CA ALA A 23 -6.76 1.63 -4.31
C ALA A 23 -6.14 0.82 -3.16
N ALA A 24 -6.78 0.85 -1.97
CA ALA A 24 -6.37 0.04 -0.84
C ALA A 24 -6.34 -1.47 -1.17
N LEU A 25 -7.40 -1.98 -1.81
CA LEU A 25 -7.45 -3.38 -2.23
C LEU A 25 -6.39 -3.73 -3.27
N LEU A 26 -6.19 -2.89 -4.28
CA LEU A 26 -5.16 -3.12 -5.30
C LEU A 26 -3.77 -3.15 -4.68
N LYS A 27 -3.49 -2.27 -3.72
CA LYS A 27 -2.27 -2.31 -2.92
C LYS A 27 -2.10 -3.64 -2.19
N ALA A 28 -3.11 -4.03 -1.41
CA ALA A 28 -3.09 -5.29 -0.66
C ALA A 28 -2.84 -6.51 -1.56
N TRP A 29 -3.30 -6.46 -2.80
CA TRP A 29 -3.11 -7.51 -3.78
C TRP A 29 -1.85 -7.33 -4.64
N SER A 30 -1.05 -6.30 -4.37
CA SER A 30 0.14 -5.92 -5.16
C SER A 30 -0.15 -5.77 -6.66
N VAL A 31 -1.32 -5.20 -6.98
CA VAL A 31 -1.71 -4.88 -8.35
C VAL A 31 -1.25 -3.47 -8.66
N PRO A 32 -0.27 -3.26 -9.54
CA PRO A 32 0.14 -1.92 -9.95
C PRO A 32 -1.00 -1.21 -10.69
N PHE A 33 -1.23 0.05 -10.38
CA PHE A 33 -2.29 0.83 -11.01
C PHE A 33 -1.93 2.31 -11.17
N ASP A 34 -2.48 2.94 -12.20
CA ASP A 34 -2.55 4.39 -12.36
C ASP A 34 -3.93 4.88 -11.91
N ILE A 35 -4.04 6.15 -11.59
CA ILE A 35 -5.32 6.81 -11.27
C ILE A 35 -5.58 7.90 -12.30
N LEU A 36 -6.74 7.86 -12.94
CA LEU A 36 -7.23 8.93 -13.81
C LEU A 36 -8.42 9.62 -13.15
N ARG A 37 -8.24 10.85 -12.78
CA ARG A 37 -9.25 11.72 -12.20
C ARG A 37 -9.98 12.48 -13.31
N LEU A 38 -11.24 12.10 -13.60
CA LEU A 38 -12.02 12.72 -14.68
C LEU A 38 -12.49 14.14 -14.35
N ASP A 39 -12.43 14.56 -13.09
CA ASP A 39 -12.64 15.94 -12.67
C ASP A 39 -11.43 16.85 -12.97
N GLU A 40 -10.24 16.27 -13.13
CA GLU A 40 -9.01 17.00 -13.43
C GLU A 40 -8.55 16.81 -14.88
N GLN A 41 -8.83 15.65 -15.48
CA GLN A 41 -8.30 15.24 -16.78
C GLN A 41 -9.34 14.47 -17.59
N HIS A 42 -9.29 14.60 -18.90
CA HIS A 42 -10.13 13.81 -19.80
C HIS A 42 -9.46 12.49 -20.19
N LEU A 43 -10.28 11.43 -20.30
CA LEU A 43 -9.81 10.18 -20.89
C LEU A 43 -9.56 10.40 -22.38
N ASP A 44 -8.34 10.21 -22.82
CA ASP A 44 -7.97 10.23 -24.24
C ASP A 44 -7.10 9.00 -24.60
N ALA A 45 -6.78 8.86 -25.89
CA ALA A 45 -6.00 7.73 -26.38
C ALA A 45 -4.62 7.61 -25.72
N SER A 46 -4.00 8.71 -25.31
CA SER A 46 -2.66 8.69 -24.72
C SER A 46 -2.61 8.04 -23.33
N TYR A 47 -3.75 7.96 -22.63
CA TYR A 47 -3.86 7.20 -21.39
C TYR A 47 -3.94 5.69 -21.64
N LEU A 48 -4.60 5.27 -22.72
CA LEU A 48 -4.92 3.87 -22.99
C LEU A 48 -3.85 3.17 -23.85
N PHE A 49 -3.16 3.95 -24.67
CA PHE A 49 -2.14 3.44 -25.60
C PHE A 49 -0.79 4.12 -25.35
N ASP A 50 0.28 3.40 -25.60
CA ASP A 50 1.62 3.97 -25.60
C ASP A 50 1.93 4.68 -26.93
N ARG A 51 3.16 5.19 -27.08
CA ARG A 51 3.60 5.88 -28.31
C ARG A 51 3.69 4.99 -29.54
N SER A 52 3.76 3.66 -29.35
CA SER A 52 3.73 2.66 -30.42
C SER A 52 2.32 2.29 -30.83
N GLY A 53 1.31 2.71 -30.08
CA GLY A 53 -0.08 2.31 -30.24
C GLY A 53 -0.42 0.99 -29.56
N ASP A 54 0.47 0.46 -28.72
CA ASP A 54 0.22 -0.73 -27.92
C ASP A 54 -0.59 -0.39 -26.68
N ILE A 55 -1.43 -1.34 -26.24
CA ILE A 55 -2.26 -1.20 -25.04
C ILE A 55 -1.38 -1.09 -23.80
N ARG A 56 -1.66 -0.09 -22.97
CA ARG A 56 -0.92 0.16 -21.72
C ARG A 56 -1.40 -0.68 -20.57
N TYR A 57 -2.71 -0.98 -20.46
CA TYR A 57 -3.32 -1.58 -19.27
C TYR A 57 -4.00 -2.91 -19.58
N GLY A 58 -3.80 -3.89 -18.71
CA GLY A 58 -4.51 -5.17 -18.78
C GLY A 58 -5.97 -5.06 -18.38
N ALA A 59 -6.29 -4.14 -17.45
CA ALA A 59 -7.66 -3.86 -17.03
C ALA A 59 -7.89 -2.37 -16.80
N LEU A 60 -9.12 -1.92 -17.05
CA LEU A 60 -9.63 -0.62 -16.72
C LEU A 60 -10.74 -0.79 -15.68
N ILE A 61 -10.56 -0.19 -14.50
CA ILE A 61 -11.52 -0.23 -13.40
C ILE A 61 -12.24 1.11 -13.37
N TRP A 62 -13.52 1.06 -13.68
CA TRP A 62 -14.35 2.24 -13.85
C TRP A 62 -15.21 2.49 -12.60
N LEU A 63 -14.94 3.59 -11.90
CA LEU A 63 -15.63 4.00 -10.68
C LEU A 63 -16.42 5.29 -10.86
N ALA A 64 -16.23 5.99 -11.97
CA ALA A 64 -16.81 7.29 -12.21
C ALA A 64 -18.33 7.28 -12.37
N ASP A 65 -18.99 8.28 -11.79
CA ASP A 65 -20.39 8.60 -12.04
C ASP A 65 -20.57 9.47 -13.30
N LEU A 66 -21.74 9.70 -13.68
CA LEU A 66 -22.26 9.90 -14.99
C LEU A 66 -22.21 11.20 -15.73
N PRO A 67 -22.20 12.40 -15.20
CA PRO A 67 -22.35 13.58 -16.06
C PRO A 67 -21.10 13.97 -16.84
N SER A 68 -19.95 13.40 -16.48
CA SER A 68 -18.63 13.77 -16.98
C SER A 68 -18.32 13.26 -18.39
N TYR A 69 -19.17 12.44 -18.92
CA TYR A 69 -18.90 11.66 -20.13
C TYR A 69 -19.03 12.37 -21.45
N LYS A 70 -19.74 13.46 -21.52
CA LYS A 70 -20.08 14.08 -22.82
C LYS A 70 -18.88 14.42 -23.69
N ASP A 71 -17.71 14.51 -23.06
CA ASP A 71 -16.46 14.91 -23.73
C ASP A 71 -15.37 13.82 -23.71
N GLN A 72 -15.67 12.62 -23.20
CA GLN A 72 -14.67 11.55 -23.13
C GLN A 72 -14.54 10.80 -24.45
N ASN A 73 -13.33 10.30 -24.73
CA ASN A 73 -13.07 9.53 -25.94
C ASN A 73 -13.51 8.08 -25.81
N THR A 74 -14.81 7.83 -25.96
CA THR A 74 -15.38 6.47 -25.89
C THR A 74 -14.91 5.58 -27.05
N VAL A 75 -14.48 6.12 -28.16
CA VAL A 75 -13.91 5.36 -29.29
C VAL A 75 -12.61 4.71 -28.88
N SER A 76 -11.69 5.47 -28.28
CA SER A 76 -10.43 4.91 -27.77
C SER A 76 -10.65 3.88 -26.67
N LEU A 77 -11.67 4.06 -25.82
CA LEU A 77 -12.07 3.06 -24.83
C LEU A 77 -12.53 1.77 -25.49
N GLU A 78 -13.42 1.86 -26.50
CA GLU A 78 -13.87 0.68 -27.26
C GLU A 78 -12.69 -0.02 -27.95
N GLU A 79 -11.78 0.74 -28.57
CA GLU A 79 -10.57 0.20 -29.21
C GLU A 79 -9.67 -0.52 -28.21
N ALA A 80 -9.42 0.07 -27.02
CA ALA A 80 -8.61 -0.57 -25.99
C ALA A 80 -9.24 -1.88 -25.49
N VAL A 81 -10.56 -1.89 -25.25
CA VAL A 81 -11.28 -3.10 -24.80
C VAL A 81 -11.26 -4.17 -25.87
N HIS A 82 -11.54 -3.83 -27.14
CA HIS A 82 -11.44 -4.78 -28.25
C HIS A 82 -10.01 -5.25 -28.50
N GLY A 83 -9.03 -4.44 -28.14
CA GLY A 83 -7.61 -4.77 -28.22
C GLY A 83 -7.09 -5.66 -27.09
N GLY A 84 -7.89 -5.92 -26.05
CA GLY A 84 -7.52 -6.84 -24.96
C GLY A 84 -7.46 -6.23 -23.55
N THR A 85 -7.85 -4.95 -23.37
CA THR A 85 -8.03 -4.39 -22.01
C THR A 85 -9.35 -4.88 -21.43
N GLY A 86 -9.31 -5.55 -20.28
CA GLY A 86 -10.53 -5.88 -19.54
C GLY A 86 -11.21 -4.63 -18.98
N LEU A 87 -12.54 -4.59 -19.00
CA LEU A 87 -13.31 -3.49 -18.40
C LEU A 87 -14.05 -3.99 -17.16
N LEU A 88 -13.84 -3.34 -16.02
CA LEU A 88 -14.54 -3.62 -14.77
C LEU A 88 -15.24 -2.35 -14.28
N VAL A 89 -16.56 -2.28 -14.42
CA VAL A 89 -17.38 -1.17 -13.91
C VAL A 89 -17.90 -1.53 -12.52
N ALA A 90 -17.48 -0.80 -11.49
CA ALA A 90 -17.82 -1.08 -10.09
C ALA A 90 -18.63 0.08 -9.49
N LYS A 91 -19.88 0.23 -9.99
CA LYS A 91 -20.85 1.25 -9.53
C LYS A 91 -22.28 0.70 -9.62
N SER A 92 -23.11 1.08 -8.66
CA SER A 92 -24.54 0.72 -8.69
C SER A 92 -25.31 1.44 -9.79
N ARG A 93 -24.84 2.64 -10.15
CA ARG A 93 -25.48 3.49 -11.13
C ARG A 93 -24.50 3.88 -12.22
N PHE A 94 -24.88 3.67 -13.45
CA PHE A 94 -24.19 4.26 -14.60
C PHE A 94 -25.21 4.47 -15.74
N LEU A 95 -24.99 5.44 -16.57
CA LEU A 95 -25.91 5.88 -17.62
C LEU A 95 -25.12 6.26 -18.89
N ASP A 96 -24.02 5.57 -19.19
CA ASP A 96 -23.24 5.87 -20.37
C ASP A 96 -23.59 4.93 -21.53
N PRO A 97 -24.12 5.45 -22.63
CA PRO A 97 -24.41 4.67 -23.81
C PRO A 97 -23.18 3.96 -24.42
N GLY A 98 -21.98 4.54 -24.26
CA GLY A 98 -20.74 3.90 -24.72
C GLY A 98 -20.40 2.65 -23.93
N LEU A 99 -20.59 2.68 -22.61
CA LEU A 99 -20.39 1.51 -21.74
C LEU A 99 -21.48 0.43 -21.95
N GLU A 100 -22.71 0.82 -22.31
CA GLU A 100 -23.79 -0.14 -22.56
C GLU A 100 -23.39 -1.21 -23.59
N LYS A 101 -22.78 -0.78 -24.69
CA LYS A 101 -22.33 -1.68 -25.75
C LYS A 101 -21.27 -2.65 -25.25
N LEU A 102 -20.26 -2.13 -24.53
CA LEU A 102 -19.19 -2.95 -23.97
C LEU A 102 -19.70 -3.91 -22.91
N LEU A 103 -20.60 -3.46 -22.05
CA LEU A 103 -21.21 -4.29 -21.00
C LEU A 103 -22.27 -5.28 -21.54
N GLY A 104 -22.62 -5.22 -22.83
CA GLY A 104 -23.63 -6.09 -23.43
C GLY A 104 -24.99 -5.97 -22.75
N ALA A 105 -25.35 -4.76 -22.32
CA ALA A 105 -26.60 -4.50 -21.62
C ALA A 105 -27.10 -3.09 -21.93
N LYS A 106 -28.41 -2.90 -21.89
CA LYS A 106 -29.05 -1.62 -22.17
C LYS A 106 -29.68 -1.03 -20.92
N PHE A 107 -29.33 0.20 -20.59
CA PHE A 107 -29.98 0.96 -19.53
C PHE A 107 -31.45 1.23 -19.87
N ARG A 108 -32.31 1.11 -18.89
CA ARG A 108 -33.74 1.39 -19.01
C ARG A 108 -34.21 2.45 -18.05
N ASP A 109 -33.86 2.30 -16.79
CA ASP A 109 -34.30 3.15 -15.71
C ASP A 109 -33.43 2.89 -14.47
N VAL A 110 -33.79 3.48 -13.35
CA VAL A 110 -33.28 3.16 -12.04
C VAL A 110 -34.36 2.45 -11.23
N TYR A 111 -33.95 1.55 -10.34
CA TYR A 111 -34.87 0.88 -9.42
C TYR A 111 -34.29 0.89 -8.02
N THR A 112 -35.18 0.74 -7.04
CA THR A 112 -34.82 0.53 -5.64
C THR A 112 -35.45 -0.78 -5.18
N ALA A 113 -34.67 -1.68 -4.64
CA ALA A 113 -35.14 -2.95 -4.11
C ALA A 113 -34.48 -3.25 -2.75
N THR A 114 -35.24 -3.99 -1.94
CA THR A 114 -34.80 -4.47 -0.62
C THR A 114 -34.60 -6.00 -0.62
N ASP A 115 -34.84 -6.65 -1.76
CA ASP A 115 -34.69 -8.07 -1.90
C ASP A 115 -33.22 -8.50 -1.73
N PRO A 116 -32.97 -9.71 -1.21
CA PRO A 116 -31.63 -10.26 -1.20
C PRO A 116 -31.06 -10.39 -2.61
N LEU A 117 -29.76 -10.24 -2.75
CA LEU A 117 -29.06 -10.56 -3.99
C LEU A 117 -29.09 -12.07 -4.21
N ARG A 118 -29.47 -12.52 -5.39
CA ARG A 118 -29.54 -13.93 -5.75
C ARG A 118 -28.43 -14.29 -6.72
N ILE A 119 -27.65 -15.32 -6.42
CA ILE A 119 -26.69 -15.90 -7.34
C ILE A 119 -27.46 -16.73 -8.37
N THR A 120 -27.41 -16.34 -9.65
CA THR A 120 -28.21 -16.97 -10.72
C THR A 120 -27.52 -18.18 -11.31
N GLN A 121 -26.18 -18.19 -11.26
CA GLN A 121 -25.42 -19.31 -11.82
C GLN A 121 -24.00 -19.38 -11.25
N ALA A 122 -23.41 -20.56 -11.30
CA ALA A 122 -22.02 -20.78 -10.96
C ALA A 122 -21.13 -20.23 -12.08
N HIS A 123 -20.21 -19.36 -11.71
CA HIS A 123 -19.20 -18.77 -12.58
C HIS A 123 -17.89 -18.62 -11.80
N PHE A 124 -16.75 -18.41 -12.45
CA PHE A 124 -15.50 -18.14 -11.75
C PHE A 124 -15.67 -17.05 -10.68
N ILE A 125 -16.39 -15.97 -11.01
CA ILE A 125 -16.62 -14.82 -10.11
C ILE A 125 -17.45 -15.21 -8.88
N THR A 126 -18.44 -16.09 -9.03
CA THR A 126 -19.36 -16.48 -7.93
C THR A 126 -19.00 -17.82 -7.29
N ARG A 127 -18.01 -18.54 -7.81
CA ARG A 127 -17.70 -19.94 -7.46
C ARG A 127 -17.45 -20.15 -5.98
N ARG A 128 -16.69 -19.26 -5.33
CA ARG A 128 -16.41 -19.40 -3.90
C ARG A 128 -17.68 -19.28 -3.07
N LEU A 129 -18.51 -18.29 -3.37
CA LEU A 129 -19.77 -18.07 -2.68
C LEU A 129 -20.71 -19.29 -2.84
N THR A 130 -20.81 -19.83 -4.04
CA THR A 130 -21.61 -21.05 -4.28
C THR A 130 -21.02 -22.30 -3.64
N ALA A 131 -19.69 -22.42 -3.56
CA ALA A 131 -19.01 -23.51 -2.86
C ALA A 131 -19.23 -23.46 -1.34
N GLU A 132 -19.42 -22.29 -0.77
CA GLU A 132 -19.82 -22.07 0.61
C GLU A 132 -21.33 -22.28 0.85
N GLY A 133 -22.07 -22.73 -0.18
CA GLY A 133 -23.51 -22.99 -0.11
C GLY A 133 -24.38 -21.73 -0.21
N MET A 134 -23.80 -20.59 -0.54
CA MET A 134 -24.54 -19.34 -0.68
C MET A 134 -25.32 -19.32 -2.00
N SER A 135 -26.63 -19.20 -1.93
CA SER A 135 -27.51 -18.94 -3.08
C SER A 135 -28.03 -17.50 -3.09
N THR A 136 -28.01 -16.87 -1.94
CA THR A 136 -28.44 -15.48 -1.72
C THR A 136 -27.44 -14.77 -0.84
N LEU A 137 -27.25 -13.46 -1.08
CA LEU A 137 -26.44 -12.59 -0.26
C LEU A 137 -27.36 -11.59 0.42
N MET A 138 -27.28 -11.50 1.73
CA MET A 138 -28.07 -10.53 2.50
C MET A 138 -27.43 -9.16 2.36
N THR A 139 -28.21 -8.19 1.96
CA THR A 139 -27.79 -6.78 1.96
C THR A 139 -28.29 -6.16 3.25
N SER A 140 -27.40 -5.64 4.06
CA SER A 140 -27.75 -4.84 5.25
C SER A 140 -28.28 -3.44 4.89
N TRP A 141 -28.39 -3.13 3.59
CA TRP A 141 -28.72 -1.80 3.09
C TRP A 141 -30.15 -1.80 2.53
N ASP A 142 -31.06 -1.24 3.27
CA ASP A 142 -32.49 -1.30 2.99
C ASP A 142 -32.95 -0.49 1.76
N PHE A 143 -32.08 0.41 1.23
CA PHE A 143 -32.48 1.29 0.12
C PHE A 143 -31.32 1.56 -0.84
N THR A 144 -31.05 0.62 -1.74
CA THR A 144 -30.07 0.85 -2.80
C THR A 144 -30.77 1.16 -4.12
N THR A 145 -30.48 2.33 -4.66
CA THR A 145 -30.90 2.68 -6.03
C THR A 145 -29.83 2.21 -7.01
N ARG A 146 -30.24 1.38 -7.99
CA ARG A 146 -29.36 0.83 -9.03
C ARG A 146 -29.88 1.12 -10.41
N SER A 147 -28.99 1.06 -11.39
CA SER A 147 -29.39 1.06 -12.80
C SER A 147 -30.13 -0.22 -13.15
N TRP A 148 -31.30 -0.07 -13.76
CA TRP A 148 -32.01 -1.20 -14.37
C TRP A 148 -31.45 -1.46 -15.76
N MET A 149 -30.72 -2.55 -15.88
CA MET A 149 -30.10 -2.98 -17.12
C MET A 149 -30.86 -4.17 -17.71
N VAL A 150 -31.08 -4.12 -19.02
CA VAL A 150 -31.61 -5.25 -19.78
C VAL A 150 -30.46 -5.91 -20.55
N PRO A 151 -30.09 -7.15 -20.24
CA PRO A 151 -28.99 -7.83 -20.92
C PRO A 151 -29.25 -7.93 -22.44
N GLN A 152 -28.20 -7.64 -23.21
CA GLN A 152 -28.14 -7.79 -24.68
C GLN A 152 -26.90 -8.62 -25.07
N GLY A 153 -26.82 -9.83 -24.54
CA GLY A 153 -25.65 -10.70 -24.67
C GLY A 153 -24.91 -10.96 -23.38
N ALA A 154 -24.96 -10.03 -22.42
CA ALA A 154 -24.30 -10.23 -21.13
C ALA A 154 -24.92 -11.38 -20.34
N GLN A 155 -24.05 -12.16 -19.71
CA GLN A 155 -24.40 -13.23 -18.78
C GLN A 155 -24.62 -12.64 -17.38
N VAL A 156 -25.81 -12.82 -16.81
CA VAL A 156 -26.14 -12.36 -15.47
C VAL A 156 -25.68 -13.40 -14.45
N LEU A 157 -24.85 -12.97 -13.50
CA LEU A 157 -24.31 -13.83 -12.43
C LEU A 157 -25.01 -13.64 -11.10
N ILE A 158 -25.44 -12.41 -10.83
CA ILE A 158 -26.18 -12.04 -9.62
C ILE A 158 -27.31 -11.10 -10.03
N ASP A 159 -28.51 -11.33 -9.54
CA ASP A 159 -29.66 -10.44 -9.69
C ASP A 159 -30.23 -9.98 -8.33
N GLN A 160 -31.05 -8.90 -8.38
CA GLN A 160 -31.90 -8.46 -7.28
C GLN A 160 -33.30 -8.23 -7.84
N ALA A 161 -34.30 -8.95 -7.32
CA ALA A 161 -35.68 -8.89 -7.83
C ALA A 161 -35.78 -9.10 -9.35
N GLY A 162 -34.91 -9.91 -9.95
CA GLY A 162 -34.86 -10.17 -11.39
C GLY A 162 -34.08 -9.15 -12.22
N HIS A 163 -33.51 -8.10 -11.58
CA HIS A 163 -32.66 -7.13 -12.25
C HIS A 163 -31.19 -7.49 -12.08
N PRO A 164 -30.36 -7.44 -13.14
CA PRO A 164 -28.93 -7.71 -13.05
C PRO A 164 -28.25 -6.81 -12.03
N VAL A 165 -27.33 -7.38 -11.24
CA VAL A 165 -26.45 -6.66 -10.31
C VAL A 165 -24.98 -6.96 -10.61
N VAL A 166 -24.67 -8.20 -10.99
CA VAL A 166 -23.36 -8.58 -11.50
C VAL A 166 -23.55 -9.30 -12.83
N SER A 167 -22.88 -8.81 -13.86
CA SER A 167 -22.94 -9.41 -15.20
C SER A 167 -21.59 -9.37 -15.90
N VAL A 168 -21.39 -10.30 -16.81
CA VAL A 168 -20.18 -10.43 -17.64
C VAL A 168 -20.59 -10.44 -19.10
N ASN A 169 -19.96 -9.61 -19.92
CA ASN A 169 -20.04 -9.65 -21.36
C ASN A 169 -18.68 -10.06 -21.94
N GLN A 170 -18.66 -11.19 -22.66
CA GLN A 170 -17.46 -11.65 -23.34
C GLN A 170 -17.31 -10.87 -24.65
N ILE A 171 -16.25 -10.08 -24.78
CA ILE A 171 -15.97 -9.24 -25.96
C ILE A 171 -15.14 -10.03 -26.99
N ALA A 172 -14.11 -10.74 -26.51
CA ALA A 172 -13.26 -11.62 -27.28
C ALA A 172 -12.86 -12.83 -26.41
N ASP A 173 -12.11 -13.78 -26.95
CA ASP A 173 -11.76 -15.02 -26.24
C ASP A 173 -11.06 -14.78 -24.88
N ASP A 174 -10.30 -13.69 -24.78
CA ASP A 174 -9.51 -13.32 -23.61
C ASP A 174 -9.87 -11.95 -23.02
N THR A 175 -10.94 -11.31 -23.49
CA THR A 175 -11.34 -9.97 -23.06
C THR A 175 -12.80 -9.92 -22.69
N SER A 176 -13.12 -9.36 -21.54
CA SER A 176 -14.48 -9.22 -21.04
C SER A 176 -14.74 -7.84 -20.45
N ALA A 177 -16.00 -7.45 -20.46
CA ALA A 177 -16.50 -6.31 -19.69
C ALA A 177 -17.43 -6.81 -18.59
N ILE A 178 -17.19 -6.36 -17.38
CA ILE A 178 -17.88 -6.81 -16.17
C ILE A 178 -18.55 -5.62 -15.51
N TRP A 179 -19.80 -5.79 -15.14
CA TRP A 179 -20.48 -4.85 -14.25
C TRP A 179 -20.65 -5.47 -12.87
N VAL A 180 -20.20 -4.74 -11.85
CA VAL A 180 -20.41 -5.02 -10.43
C VAL A 180 -21.21 -3.86 -9.84
N GLY A 181 -22.52 -4.03 -9.74
CA GLY A 181 -23.47 -3.02 -9.28
C GLY A 181 -23.40 -2.82 -7.75
N VAL A 182 -22.21 -2.57 -7.20
CA VAL A 182 -22.01 -2.31 -5.78
C VAL A 182 -22.69 -0.99 -5.39
N PRO A 183 -23.45 -0.95 -4.26
CA PRO A 183 -24.15 0.27 -3.83
C PRO A 183 -23.23 1.41 -3.47
N ASP A 184 -22.14 1.07 -2.80
CA ASP A 184 -21.10 1.97 -2.32
C ASP A 184 -19.75 1.30 -2.57
N VAL A 185 -18.81 2.04 -3.13
CA VAL A 185 -17.46 1.53 -3.45
C VAL A 185 -16.73 1.07 -2.20
N ALA A 186 -16.96 1.69 -1.04
CA ALA A 186 -16.40 1.26 0.23
C ALA A 186 -16.73 -0.21 0.56
N LEU A 187 -17.87 -0.72 0.12
CA LEU A 187 -18.26 -2.11 0.34
C LEU A 187 -17.36 -3.12 -0.39
N LEU A 188 -16.66 -2.71 -1.44
CA LEU A 188 -15.68 -3.57 -2.10
C LEU A 188 -14.55 -3.95 -1.14
N ARG A 189 -14.22 -3.06 -0.22
CA ARG A 189 -13.24 -3.28 0.84
C ARG A 189 -13.88 -3.91 2.10
N ASP A 190 -15.00 -3.37 2.54
CA ASP A 190 -15.55 -3.63 3.87
C ASP A 190 -16.43 -4.90 3.93
N SER A 191 -17.02 -5.30 2.79
CA SER A 191 -17.85 -6.50 2.71
C SER A 191 -17.10 -7.69 2.13
N SER A 192 -17.01 -8.79 2.87
CA SER A 192 -16.29 -9.99 2.45
C SER A 192 -16.78 -10.55 1.09
N TYR A 193 -18.08 -10.56 0.84
CA TYR A 193 -18.62 -11.06 -0.42
C TYR A 193 -18.46 -10.08 -1.58
N TRP A 194 -18.60 -8.76 -1.37
CA TRP A 194 -18.33 -7.77 -2.41
C TRP A 194 -16.85 -7.73 -2.77
N ARG A 195 -15.97 -7.85 -1.79
CA ARG A 195 -14.53 -7.97 -2.00
C ARG A 195 -14.17 -9.21 -2.81
N GLU A 196 -14.75 -10.35 -2.49
CA GLU A 196 -14.55 -11.60 -3.24
C GLU A 196 -15.04 -11.48 -4.69
N ILE A 197 -16.22 -10.91 -4.91
CA ILE A 197 -16.76 -10.65 -6.24
C ILE A 197 -15.83 -9.74 -7.03
N PHE A 198 -15.39 -8.64 -6.42
CA PHE A 198 -14.50 -7.68 -7.07
C PHE A 198 -13.13 -8.30 -7.39
N PHE A 199 -12.53 -8.99 -6.44
CA PHE A 199 -11.27 -9.70 -6.63
C PHE A 199 -11.33 -10.67 -7.81
N ARG A 200 -12.35 -11.52 -7.85
CA ARG A 200 -12.51 -12.49 -8.96
C ARG A 200 -12.87 -11.82 -10.27
N SER A 201 -13.59 -10.73 -10.23
CA SER A 201 -13.85 -9.93 -11.43
C SER A 201 -12.56 -9.34 -12.00
N LEU A 202 -11.67 -8.86 -11.13
CA LEU A 202 -10.36 -8.36 -11.53
C LEU A 202 -9.48 -9.48 -12.11
N VAL A 203 -9.41 -10.63 -11.43
CA VAL A 203 -8.70 -11.82 -11.98
C VAL A 203 -9.24 -12.22 -13.33
N TRP A 204 -10.55 -12.20 -13.49
CA TRP A 204 -11.21 -12.54 -14.76
C TRP A 204 -10.86 -11.54 -15.88
N SER A 205 -10.88 -10.24 -15.56
CA SER A 205 -10.53 -9.17 -16.50
C SER A 205 -9.07 -9.19 -16.93
N LEU A 206 -8.15 -9.51 -16.01
CA LEU A 206 -6.72 -9.61 -16.27
C LEU A 206 -6.30 -10.97 -16.87
N GLY A 207 -7.12 -12.00 -16.73
CA GLY A 207 -6.80 -13.39 -17.06
C GLY A 207 -5.99 -14.09 -15.95
N TYR A 208 -5.21 -13.39 -15.20
CA TYR A 208 -4.45 -13.87 -14.03
C TYR A 208 -4.23 -12.76 -13.01
N LEU A 209 -3.87 -13.14 -11.79
CA LEU A 209 -3.40 -12.20 -10.76
C LEU A 209 -2.34 -12.89 -9.91
N VAL A 210 -1.27 -12.17 -9.63
CA VAL A 210 -0.24 -12.57 -8.67
C VAL A 210 -0.33 -11.64 -7.48
N GLN A 211 -0.46 -12.19 -6.29
CA GLN A 211 -0.51 -11.44 -5.05
C GLN A 211 0.49 -11.98 -4.03
N PRO A 212 0.96 -11.18 -3.07
CA PRO A 212 1.86 -11.65 -2.04
C PRO A 212 1.22 -12.79 -1.23
N ASN A 213 2.01 -13.79 -0.87
CA ASN A 213 1.59 -14.84 0.04
C ASN A 213 1.79 -14.38 1.49
N VAL A 214 1.07 -13.34 1.88
CA VAL A 214 1.06 -12.75 3.21
C VAL A 214 -0.38 -12.67 3.70
N ASP A 215 -0.59 -13.13 4.91
CA ASP A 215 -1.88 -12.93 5.59
C ASP A 215 -1.86 -11.60 6.35
N TYR A 216 -2.25 -10.53 5.68
CA TYR A 216 -2.30 -9.19 6.28
C TYR A 216 -3.24 -9.09 7.49
N SER A 217 -4.21 -10.00 7.63
CA SER A 217 -5.07 -10.00 8.82
C SER A 217 -4.33 -10.35 10.12
N HIS A 218 -3.13 -10.91 10.00
CA HIS A 218 -2.25 -11.29 11.11
C HIS A 218 -0.83 -10.72 10.97
N ALA A 219 -0.60 -9.83 10.01
CA ALA A 219 0.69 -9.18 9.83
C ALA A 219 0.76 -7.86 10.57
N ILE A 220 1.84 -7.64 11.29
CA ILE A 220 2.12 -6.42 12.06
C ILE A 220 3.43 -5.84 11.58
N GLU A 221 3.42 -4.58 11.28
CA GLU A 221 4.60 -3.75 11.12
C GLU A 221 4.80 -2.95 12.41
N ILE A 222 6.04 -2.83 12.89
CA ILE A 222 6.33 -2.15 14.16
C ILE A 222 7.33 -1.04 13.93
N GLU A 223 6.97 0.17 14.37
CA GLU A 223 7.78 1.36 14.23
C GLU A 223 8.10 2.01 15.57
N MET A 224 9.29 2.57 15.64
CA MET A 224 9.78 3.34 16.78
C MET A 224 10.11 4.76 16.33
N ASP A 225 9.30 5.71 16.76
CA ASP A 225 9.45 7.13 16.43
C ASP A 225 10.41 7.89 17.36
N ASP A 226 10.75 9.11 16.97
CA ASP A 226 11.43 10.14 17.73
C ASP A 226 12.91 9.91 18.07
N TRP A 227 13.55 8.96 17.43
CA TRP A 227 14.99 8.77 17.60
C TRP A 227 15.79 10.01 17.16
N GLY A 228 16.39 10.68 18.11
CA GLY A 228 17.19 11.88 17.85
C GLY A 228 16.42 13.21 17.87
N THR A 229 15.15 13.19 18.29
CA THR A 229 14.34 14.41 18.30
C THR A 229 14.87 15.48 19.23
N ALA A 230 14.80 16.74 18.77
CA ALA A 230 15.11 17.91 19.57
C ALA A 230 14.01 18.25 20.60
N ASP A 231 12.86 17.60 20.56
CA ASP A 231 11.74 17.79 21.49
C ASP A 231 12.20 17.68 22.95
N LYS A 232 13.15 16.80 23.21
CA LYS A 232 13.81 16.65 24.51
C LYS A 232 14.42 17.95 25.04
N GLY A 233 14.84 18.84 24.17
CA GLY A 233 15.38 20.16 24.54
C GLY A 233 14.30 21.22 24.83
N PHE A 234 13.04 20.94 24.50
CA PHE A 234 11.96 21.93 24.55
C PHE A 234 10.77 21.52 25.43
N LEU A 235 10.46 20.21 25.52
CA LEU A 235 9.32 19.67 26.24
C LEU A 235 9.76 18.92 27.50
N SER A 236 9.28 19.34 28.67
CA SER A 236 9.67 18.72 29.95
C SER A 236 9.18 17.29 30.09
N TYR A 237 8.03 16.96 29.50
CA TYR A 237 7.45 15.61 29.53
C TYR A 237 8.13 14.66 28.52
N TRP A 238 8.97 15.17 27.61
CA TRP A 238 9.79 14.40 26.66
C TRP A 238 11.25 14.28 27.13
N HIS A 239 11.51 14.55 28.41
CA HIS A 239 12.83 14.67 28.98
C HIS A 239 13.31 13.34 29.56
N TYR A 240 14.20 12.66 28.88
CA TYR A 240 14.83 11.39 29.27
C TYR A 240 16.22 11.26 28.64
N LEU A 241 17.01 10.30 29.15
CA LEU A 241 18.28 9.94 28.54
C LEU A 241 18.05 9.05 27.32
N GLU A 242 18.79 9.31 26.25
CA GLU A 242 18.84 8.37 25.12
C GLU A 242 19.30 6.99 25.60
N PRO A 243 18.67 5.90 25.10
CA PRO A 243 19.09 4.54 25.41
C PRO A 243 20.55 4.32 24.98
N SER A 244 21.37 3.81 25.88
CA SER A 244 22.75 3.47 25.58
C SER A 244 22.85 2.23 24.68
N GLU A 245 24.02 2.00 24.10
CA GLU A 245 24.35 0.76 23.38
C GLU A 245 24.01 -0.50 24.19
N GLU A 246 24.37 -0.51 25.50
CA GLU A 246 24.08 -1.62 26.41
C GLU A 246 22.57 -1.78 26.63
N THR A 247 21.86 -0.67 26.87
CA THR A 247 20.40 -0.68 27.02
C THR A 247 19.71 -1.24 25.78
N LEU A 248 20.17 -0.83 24.58
CA LEU A 248 19.59 -1.33 23.33
C LEU A 248 19.89 -2.82 23.11
N ARG A 249 21.08 -3.28 23.48
CA ARG A 249 21.42 -4.69 23.38
C ARG A 249 20.52 -5.58 24.25
N GLU A 250 20.27 -5.16 25.49
CA GLU A 250 19.52 -5.93 26.46
C GLU A 250 18.00 -5.81 26.27
N HIS A 251 17.51 -4.61 25.94
CA HIS A 251 16.09 -4.28 26.01
C HIS A 251 15.43 -4.08 24.66
N LEU A 252 16.19 -4.07 23.56
CA LEU A 252 15.70 -4.04 22.19
C LEU A 252 16.14 -5.26 21.40
N ILE A 253 17.47 -5.44 21.22
CA ILE A 253 17.99 -6.49 20.33
C ILE A 253 17.61 -7.88 20.85
N ALA A 254 17.90 -8.19 22.11
CA ALA A 254 17.64 -9.52 22.67
C ALA A 254 16.15 -9.91 22.64
N PRO A 255 15.18 -9.03 23.00
CA PRO A 255 13.76 -9.34 22.81
C PRO A 255 13.37 -9.54 21.35
N LEU A 256 13.87 -8.71 20.42
CA LEU A 256 13.53 -8.83 19.00
C LEU A 256 14.06 -10.14 18.39
N GLU A 257 15.30 -10.52 18.71
CA GLU A 257 15.85 -11.82 18.30
C GLU A 257 15.04 -13.00 18.86
N LYS A 258 14.66 -12.92 20.13
CA LYS A 258 13.82 -13.94 20.80
C LYS A 258 12.49 -14.14 20.11
N HIS A 259 11.86 -13.06 19.67
CA HIS A 259 10.56 -13.07 19.01
C HIS A 259 10.64 -13.13 17.48
N HIS A 260 11.86 -13.25 16.91
CA HIS A 260 12.10 -13.26 15.46
C HIS A 260 11.47 -12.06 14.73
N ALA A 261 11.53 -10.90 15.37
CA ALA A 261 10.88 -9.67 14.91
C ALA A 261 11.90 -8.71 14.28
N ILE A 262 11.43 -7.95 13.30
CA ILE A 262 12.14 -6.81 12.71
C ILE A 262 11.28 -5.58 12.89
N VAL A 263 11.89 -4.47 13.35
CA VAL A 263 11.20 -3.19 13.57
C VAL A 263 11.89 -2.07 12.81
N ALA A 264 11.16 -1.00 12.50
CA ALA A 264 11.71 0.22 11.92
C ALA A 264 12.03 1.23 13.02
N ALA A 265 13.18 1.91 12.91
CA ALA A 265 13.53 3.06 13.75
C ALA A 265 13.49 4.33 12.89
N ASN A 266 12.54 5.20 13.17
CA ASN A 266 12.32 6.45 12.47
C ASN A 266 13.25 7.54 13.04
N ILE A 267 14.29 7.85 12.27
CA ILE A 267 15.43 8.64 12.72
C ILE A 267 15.26 10.11 12.32
N ILE A 268 15.61 10.97 13.26
CA ILE A 268 15.76 12.42 13.07
C ILE A 268 17.26 12.73 13.14
N THR A 269 17.79 13.38 12.13
CA THR A 269 19.23 13.70 12.06
C THR A 269 19.54 15.17 12.31
N GLY A 270 18.55 16.04 12.21
CA GLY A 270 18.71 17.47 12.41
C GLY A 270 18.34 17.92 13.82
N TYR A 271 19.16 17.61 14.83
CA TYR A 271 18.93 18.11 16.19
C TYR A 271 19.00 19.65 16.25
N VAL A 272 17.91 20.26 16.65
CA VAL A 272 17.77 21.71 16.79
C VAL A 272 18.25 22.17 18.18
N GLY A 273 19.39 22.76 18.25
CA GLY A 273 19.95 23.28 19.53
C GLY A 273 19.22 24.54 20.00
N ARG A 274 18.52 24.46 21.14
CA ARG A 274 17.72 25.56 21.71
C ARG A 274 18.55 26.84 21.91
N GLU A 275 19.75 26.72 22.45
CA GLU A 275 20.62 27.87 22.73
C GLU A 275 21.45 28.25 21.52
N SER A 276 22.02 27.26 20.83
CA SER A 276 22.90 27.49 19.69
C SER A 276 22.15 27.99 18.45
N LYS A 277 20.86 27.74 18.38
CA LYS A 277 20.02 28.00 17.19
C LYS A 277 20.63 27.43 15.91
N ARG A 278 21.21 26.23 16.02
CA ARG A 278 21.82 25.48 14.91
C ARG A 278 21.21 24.12 14.81
N ILE A 279 21.07 23.64 13.58
CA ILE A 279 20.78 22.26 13.29
C ILE A 279 22.11 21.52 13.20
N VAL A 280 22.21 20.40 13.90
CA VAL A 280 23.42 19.57 13.92
C VAL A 280 23.01 18.11 14.04
N SER A 281 23.71 17.19 13.37
CA SER A 281 23.51 15.77 13.65
C SER A 281 23.93 15.45 15.09
N PRO A 282 23.08 14.79 15.88
CA PRO A 282 23.42 14.39 17.23
C PRO A 282 24.27 13.10 17.28
N TRP A 283 24.21 12.26 16.25
CA TRP A 283 24.57 10.84 16.24
C TRP A 283 26.03 10.50 16.51
N THR A 284 26.92 11.49 16.47
CA THR A 284 28.33 11.31 16.83
C THR A 284 28.70 12.06 18.10
N ARG A 285 27.72 12.59 18.84
CA ARG A 285 27.98 13.59 19.91
C ARG A 285 27.61 13.09 21.29
N LYS A 286 28.28 13.70 22.27
CA LYS A 286 27.92 13.72 23.68
C LYS A 286 27.77 15.17 24.08
N PHE A 287 26.69 15.50 24.73
CA PHE A 287 26.44 16.88 25.19
C PHE A 287 25.54 16.91 26.41
N ILE A 288 25.50 18.03 27.07
CA ILE A 288 24.54 18.30 28.14
C ILE A 288 23.36 19.01 27.49
N ASP A 289 22.17 18.46 27.64
CA ASP A 289 20.95 19.05 27.12
C ASP A 289 20.49 20.26 27.96
N PRO A 290 19.51 21.07 27.52
CA PRO A 290 19.03 22.23 28.26
C PRO A 290 18.50 21.95 29.68
N TRP A 291 18.20 20.68 29.98
CA TRP A 291 17.70 20.25 31.29
C TRP A 291 18.80 19.70 32.20
N GLY A 292 20.04 19.66 31.72
CA GLY A 292 21.21 19.19 32.46
C GLY A 292 21.49 17.69 32.35
N LEU A 293 20.80 16.93 31.46
CA LEU A 293 21.12 15.53 31.23
C LEU A 293 22.30 15.37 30.27
N HIS A 294 23.13 14.37 30.56
CA HIS A 294 24.27 14.00 29.72
C HIS A 294 23.83 13.04 28.64
N GLN A 295 23.49 13.54 27.48
CA GLN A 295 23.10 12.77 26.32
C GLN A 295 24.31 12.15 25.62
N ASP A 296 24.24 10.85 25.26
CA ASP A 296 25.29 10.12 24.52
C ASP A 296 24.71 9.45 23.26
N TYR A 297 24.38 10.26 22.27
CA TYR A 297 23.86 9.78 20.98
C TYR A 297 24.86 8.90 20.22
N ALA A 298 26.17 9.07 20.46
CA ALA A 298 27.19 8.20 19.87
C ALA A 298 27.08 6.75 20.38
N SER A 299 26.68 6.55 21.64
CA SER A 299 26.37 5.24 22.20
C SER A 299 25.09 4.65 21.60
N THR A 300 24.02 5.45 21.56
CA THR A 300 22.74 5.07 20.95
C THR A 300 22.93 4.63 19.50
N ARG A 301 23.66 5.42 18.70
CA ARG A 301 23.96 5.08 17.30
C ARG A 301 24.62 3.73 17.16
N ARG A 302 25.62 3.40 18.00
CA ARG A 302 26.27 2.08 17.96
C ARG A 302 25.28 0.97 18.26
N GLY A 303 24.43 1.14 19.27
CA GLY A 303 23.39 0.15 19.58
C GLY A 303 22.39 -0.04 18.45
N LEU A 304 21.96 1.03 17.76
CA LEU A 304 21.10 0.93 16.58
C LEU A 304 21.80 0.20 15.42
N LEU A 305 23.10 0.50 15.18
CA LEU A 305 23.88 -0.22 14.17
C LEU A 305 24.10 -1.68 14.52
N ASP A 306 24.28 -2.03 15.80
CA ASP A 306 24.31 -3.42 16.27
C ASP A 306 22.98 -4.13 16.00
N ALA A 307 21.85 -3.46 16.20
CA ALA A 307 20.51 -3.99 15.91
C ALA A 307 20.29 -4.22 14.39
N VAL A 308 20.80 -3.30 13.57
CA VAL A 308 20.79 -3.47 12.10
C VAL A 308 21.67 -4.68 11.71
N ALA A 309 22.86 -4.80 12.28
CA ALA A 309 23.77 -5.91 12.01
C ALA A 309 23.20 -7.27 12.47
N ALA A 310 22.44 -7.28 13.56
CA ALA A 310 21.68 -8.45 14.03
C ALA A 310 20.48 -8.81 13.13
N GLY A 311 20.09 -7.90 12.21
CA GLY A 311 18.96 -8.12 11.31
C GLY A 311 17.59 -7.91 11.95
N VAL A 312 17.52 -7.23 13.09
CA VAL A 312 16.28 -6.99 13.84
C VAL A 312 15.79 -5.56 13.76
N LEU A 313 16.54 -4.66 13.11
CA LEU A 313 16.22 -3.25 12.97
C LEU A 313 16.46 -2.76 11.54
N GLN A 314 15.58 -1.86 11.08
CA GLN A 314 15.77 -1.06 9.88
C GLN A 314 15.79 0.41 10.28
N ILE A 315 16.60 1.22 9.59
CA ILE A 315 16.68 2.67 9.81
C ILE A 315 15.85 3.36 8.75
N GLU A 316 14.84 4.10 9.18
CA GLU A 316 13.93 4.85 8.33
C GLU A 316 13.89 6.33 8.73
N SER A 317 13.14 7.15 8.01
CA SER A 317 13.16 8.60 8.18
C SER A 317 11.95 9.11 8.96
N HIS A 318 12.20 9.92 9.99
CA HIS A 318 11.17 10.71 10.69
C HIS A 318 11.15 12.19 10.25
N GLY A 319 11.74 12.49 9.11
CA GLY A 319 12.07 13.83 8.66
C GLY A 319 13.51 14.23 9.04
N TRP A 320 13.85 15.48 8.84
CA TRP A 320 15.17 16.01 9.19
C TRP A 320 15.22 16.55 10.62
N THR A 321 14.25 17.41 11.00
CA THR A 321 14.28 18.15 12.26
C THR A 321 13.12 17.89 13.19
N HIS A 322 12.04 17.30 12.69
CA HIS A 322 10.75 17.17 13.37
C HIS A 322 10.10 18.52 13.71
N MET A 323 10.62 19.63 13.19
CA MET A 323 10.18 20.97 13.57
C MET A 323 9.78 21.81 12.38
N THR A 324 8.71 22.60 12.53
CA THR A 324 8.23 23.53 11.51
C THR A 324 9.33 24.52 11.13
N PRO A 325 9.69 24.64 9.85
CA PRO A 325 10.72 25.57 9.39
C PRO A 325 10.35 27.04 9.62
N ASN A 326 11.33 27.89 9.85
CA ASN A 326 11.13 29.33 9.84
C ASN A 326 10.98 29.82 8.39
N LEU A 327 9.76 30.12 7.98
CA LEU A 327 9.46 30.55 6.62
C LEU A 327 9.92 31.98 6.29
N GLU A 328 10.30 32.77 7.28
CA GLU A 328 10.87 34.10 7.06
C GLU A 328 12.34 34.02 6.64
N SER A 329 13.01 32.91 6.96
CA SER A 329 14.41 32.66 6.61
C SER A 329 14.61 31.19 6.22
N PRO A 330 13.95 30.69 5.17
CA PRO A 330 14.11 29.29 4.74
C PRO A 330 15.54 29.03 4.26
N PRO A 331 16.10 27.83 4.49
CA PRO A 331 15.54 26.68 5.20
C PRO A 331 15.70 26.74 6.72
N GLY A 332 15.87 27.93 7.25
CA GLY A 332 16.12 28.14 8.68
C GLY A 332 15.02 27.58 9.57
N PRO A 333 15.39 27.16 10.77
CA PRO A 333 14.46 26.58 11.72
C PRO A 333 13.54 27.60 12.38
N TRP A 334 12.49 27.11 13.00
CA TRP A 334 11.43 27.88 13.64
C TRP A 334 11.84 28.67 14.89
N TRP A 335 12.98 28.39 15.51
CA TRP A 335 13.44 29.07 16.77
C TRP A 335 13.55 30.59 16.71
N ALA A 336 13.31 31.18 15.55
CA ALA A 336 13.12 32.62 15.47
C ALA A 336 11.86 33.08 16.21
N ALA A 337 10.90 32.18 16.45
CA ALA A 337 9.76 32.48 17.27
C ALA A 337 10.12 32.41 18.77
N ASP A 338 9.61 33.35 19.52
CA ASP A 338 9.76 33.40 20.98
C ASP A 338 8.83 32.39 21.64
N LEU A 339 9.31 31.17 21.85
CA LEU A 339 8.52 30.12 22.50
C LEU A 339 8.36 30.46 23.98
N LYS A 340 7.17 30.86 24.35
CA LYS A 340 6.74 31.15 25.71
C LYS A 340 5.98 30.00 26.34
N GLY A 341 6.70 28.95 26.73
CA GLY A 341 6.13 27.81 27.44
C GLY A 341 5.77 26.61 26.55
N GLU A 342 5.51 25.46 27.17
CA GLU A 342 5.30 24.16 26.55
C GLU A 342 4.06 24.10 25.67
N ALA A 343 2.96 24.71 26.11
CA ALA A 343 1.71 24.73 25.34
C ALA A 343 1.82 25.44 23.97
N SER A 344 2.80 26.29 23.79
CA SER A 344 3.09 26.94 22.50
C SER A 344 4.03 26.12 21.64
N ALA A 345 4.66 25.10 22.19
CA ALA A 345 5.61 24.25 21.49
C ALA A 345 4.92 23.22 20.58
N ASP A 346 3.78 22.65 21.00
CA ASP A 346 3.09 21.60 20.23
C ASP A 346 2.77 22.00 18.78
N GLY A 347 2.48 23.27 18.53
CA GLY A 347 2.28 23.78 17.17
C GLY A 347 3.53 23.88 16.31
N TRP A 348 4.73 23.56 16.84
CA TRP A 348 6.00 23.68 16.16
C TRP A 348 6.64 22.34 15.78
N TYR A 349 6.07 21.25 16.22
CA TYR A 349 6.61 19.89 16.02
C TYR A 349 6.09 19.17 14.79
N SER A 350 5.60 19.93 13.80
CA SER A 350 5.22 19.38 12.49
C SER A 350 6.15 19.94 11.44
N GLU A 351 7.06 19.13 10.93
CA GLU A 351 8.07 19.60 9.99
C GLU A 351 7.50 20.04 8.64
N PHE A 352 6.44 19.37 8.19
CA PHE A 352 5.84 19.61 6.87
C PHE A 352 4.53 20.39 6.93
N ALA A 353 4.04 20.69 8.13
CA ALA A 353 2.81 21.45 8.35
C ALA A 353 3.03 22.60 9.35
N ASP A 354 2.48 23.77 9.04
CA ASP A 354 2.39 24.89 10.02
C ASP A 354 0.98 24.91 10.60
N HIS A 355 0.75 24.10 11.61
CA HIS A 355 -0.57 23.98 12.28
C HIS A 355 -1.04 25.30 12.91
N ARG A 356 -0.14 26.21 13.24
CA ARG A 356 -0.49 27.53 13.81
C ARG A 356 -1.11 28.44 12.74
N ARG A 357 -0.61 28.34 11.50
CA ARG A 357 -1.12 29.09 10.37
C ARG A 357 -2.21 28.36 9.61
N GLY A 358 -2.39 27.07 9.88
CA GLY A 358 -3.29 26.20 9.15
C GLY A 358 -2.88 26.04 7.69
N THR A 359 -1.58 25.97 7.42
CA THR A 359 -1.02 25.88 6.06
C THR A 359 0.03 24.78 5.97
N GLU A 360 0.18 24.22 4.79
CA GLU A 360 1.29 23.35 4.44
C GLU A 360 2.59 24.18 4.34
N VAL A 361 3.72 23.57 4.72
CA VAL A 361 5.05 24.14 4.48
C VAL A 361 5.30 24.19 2.97
N PRO A 362 5.89 25.26 2.42
CA PRO A 362 6.17 25.35 0.99
C PRO A 362 6.95 24.16 0.44
N ALA A 363 6.54 23.64 -0.71
CA ALA A 363 7.09 22.42 -1.33
C ALA A 363 8.62 22.41 -1.45
N ILE A 364 9.23 23.56 -1.78
CA ILE A 364 10.70 23.67 -1.90
C ILE A 364 11.41 23.49 -0.56
N VAL A 365 10.79 23.91 0.54
CA VAL A 365 11.34 23.75 1.89
C VAL A 365 11.16 22.31 2.35
N GLN A 366 10.00 21.70 2.11
CA GLN A 366 9.78 20.27 2.38
C GLN A 366 10.80 19.41 1.64
N LEU A 367 10.98 19.67 0.33
CA LEU A 367 11.94 18.95 -0.51
C LEU A 367 13.36 19.03 0.08
N PHE A 368 13.81 20.22 0.44
CA PHE A 368 15.11 20.41 1.07
C PHE A 368 15.27 19.61 2.37
N HIS A 369 14.25 19.62 3.24
CA HIS A 369 14.29 18.88 4.50
C HIS A 369 14.32 17.35 4.26
N MET A 370 13.56 16.84 3.30
CA MET A 370 13.59 15.42 2.95
C MET A 370 14.94 15.00 2.40
N GLU A 371 15.51 15.78 1.45
CA GLU A 371 16.82 15.50 0.86
C GLU A 371 17.92 15.56 1.92
N GLN A 372 17.89 16.53 2.82
CA GLN A 372 18.88 16.67 3.90
C GLN A 372 18.76 15.53 4.91
N GLY A 373 17.53 15.14 5.28
CA GLY A 373 17.31 13.99 6.18
C GLY A 373 17.84 12.69 5.60
N ILE A 374 17.61 12.45 4.31
CA ILE A 374 18.15 11.28 3.60
C ILE A 374 19.69 11.30 3.61
N GLU A 375 20.30 12.41 3.20
CA GLU A 375 21.75 12.56 3.15
C GLU A 375 22.40 12.32 4.53
N ASP A 376 21.82 12.89 5.58
CA ASP A 376 22.32 12.74 6.92
C ASP A 376 22.18 11.30 7.45
N ILE A 377 21.06 10.61 7.13
CA ILE A 377 20.88 9.18 7.49
C ILE A 377 21.90 8.31 6.74
N GLU A 378 22.10 8.53 5.44
CA GLU A 378 23.12 7.82 4.66
C GLU A 378 24.53 8.03 5.27
N ASN A 379 24.85 9.25 5.69
CA ASN A 379 26.15 9.58 6.30
C ASN A 379 26.33 8.98 7.69
N ASP A 380 25.30 9.02 8.53
CA ASP A 380 25.39 8.60 9.92
C ASP A 380 25.18 7.08 10.08
N PHE A 381 24.34 6.45 9.27
CA PHE A 381 23.97 5.03 9.42
C PHE A 381 24.37 4.14 8.23
N GLY A 382 24.82 4.73 7.12
CA GLY A 382 25.35 3.98 5.97
C GLY A 382 24.29 3.28 5.11
N GLN A 383 23.03 3.64 5.26
CA GLN A 383 21.93 3.10 4.46
C GLN A 383 20.93 4.19 4.11
N ARG A 384 20.32 4.06 2.93
CA ARG A 384 19.27 4.95 2.47
C ARG A 384 17.94 4.55 3.10
N PRO A 385 17.20 5.49 3.73
CA PRO A 385 15.85 5.21 4.19
C PRO A 385 14.90 5.04 3.01
N LEU A 386 13.99 4.08 3.09
CA LEU A 386 12.99 3.82 2.06
C LEU A 386 11.58 4.23 2.49
N GLU A 387 11.43 4.58 3.74
CA GLU A 387 10.19 5.02 4.35
C GLU A 387 10.32 6.42 4.93
N LEU A 388 9.26 7.21 4.78
CA LEU A 388 9.10 8.48 5.48
C LEU A 388 7.84 8.43 6.35
N ARG A 389 8.06 8.53 7.65
CA ARG A 389 7.01 8.79 8.64
C ARG A 389 7.22 10.20 9.19
N PRO A 390 6.45 11.21 8.72
CA PRO A 390 6.67 12.58 9.17
C PRO A 390 6.27 12.76 10.63
N GLY A 391 7.13 13.42 11.40
CA GLY A 391 6.85 13.73 12.80
C GLY A 391 5.56 14.55 12.96
N ASN A 392 4.71 14.17 13.90
CA ASN A 392 3.39 14.75 14.15
C ASN A 392 2.49 14.78 12.90
N GLY A 393 2.65 13.82 12.00
CA GLY A 393 1.96 13.74 10.73
C GLY A 393 2.38 14.80 9.71
N GLY A 394 2.08 14.56 8.46
CA GLY A 394 2.20 15.55 7.40
C GLY A 394 0.97 16.48 7.36
N TRP A 395 0.90 17.34 6.38
CA TRP A 395 -0.29 18.15 6.13
C TRP A 395 -1.38 17.31 5.46
N SER A 396 -2.41 16.94 6.22
CA SER A 396 -3.47 16.03 5.78
C SER A 396 -4.72 16.71 5.24
N LYS A 397 -4.82 18.04 5.36
CA LYS A 397 -6.11 18.75 5.19
C LYS A 397 -6.31 19.46 3.86
N SER A 398 -5.41 19.36 2.89
CA SER A 398 -5.56 20.10 1.66
C SER A 398 -5.47 19.24 0.41
N GLU A 399 -6.22 19.68 -0.60
CA GLU A 399 -6.13 19.18 -1.97
C GLU A 399 -4.73 19.33 -2.58
N SER A 400 -3.91 20.16 -1.97
CA SER A 400 -2.53 20.47 -2.37
C SER A 400 -1.48 19.75 -1.53
N ASN A 401 -1.80 18.65 -0.84
CA ASN A 401 -0.82 17.95 -0.02
C ASN A 401 0.39 17.52 -0.86
N ASN A 402 1.47 18.28 -0.74
CA ASN A 402 2.70 18.02 -1.49
C ASN A 402 3.61 17.02 -0.77
N THR A 403 3.44 16.81 0.54
CA THR A 403 4.38 16.02 1.34
C THR A 403 4.57 14.61 0.77
N GLY A 404 3.48 13.87 0.55
CA GLY A 404 3.55 12.54 -0.04
C GLY A 404 4.12 12.52 -1.47
N ARG A 405 3.75 13.51 -2.29
CA ARG A 405 4.28 13.66 -3.67
C ARG A 405 5.78 13.90 -3.67
N LEU A 406 6.25 14.76 -2.75
CA LEU A 406 7.68 15.06 -2.61
C LEU A 406 8.44 13.87 -2.04
N ALA A 407 7.86 13.14 -1.08
CA ALA A 407 8.43 11.90 -0.56
C ALA A 407 8.66 10.89 -1.69
N ALA A 408 7.66 10.65 -2.56
CA ALA A 408 7.82 9.79 -3.73
C ALA A 408 8.90 10.30 -4.69
N ARG A 409 8.95 11.63 -4.91
CA ARG A 409 9.92 12.25 -5.81
C ARG A 409 11.36 12.07 -5.35
N VAL A 410 11.63 12.17 -4.05
CA VAL A 410 12.97 11.95 -3.50
C VAL A 410 13.33 10.48 -3.34
N GLY A 411 12.37 9.57 -3.56
CA GLY A 411 12.62 8.15 -3.65
C GLY A 411 12.20 7.32 -2.45
N PHE A 412 11.36 7.85 -1.56
CA PHE A 412 10.70 7.01 -0.57
C PHE A 412 9.70 6.06 -1.25
N GLY A 413 9.67 4.82 -0.82
CA GLY A 413 8.75 3.79 -1.30
C GLY A 413 7.50 3.64 -0.45
N LEU A 414 7.54 4.15 0.78
CA LEU A 414 6.45 4.14 1.74
C LEU A 414 6.37 5.51 2.42
N PHE A 415 5.16 6.01 2.58
CA PHE A 415 4.88 7.27 3.26
C PHE A 415 3.70 7.08 4.20
N HIS A 416 3.89 7.48 5.46
CA HIS A 416 2.82 7.43 6.44
C HIS A 416 2.13 8.78 6.53
N ALA A 417 0.86 8.80 6.13
CA ALA A 417 -0.03 9.92 6.34
C ALA A 417 -1.17 9.54 7.28
N GLU A 418 -1.99 10.50 7.67
CA GLU A 418 -3.28 10.18 8.27
C GLU A 418 -4.11 9.33 7.28
N PRO A 419 -4.94 8.39 7.77
CA PRO A 419 -5.74 7.52 6.91
C PRO A 419 -6.52 8.37 5.90
N ASP A 420 -6.58 7.92 4.67
CA ASP A 420 -7.32 8.47 3.53
C ASP A 420 -6.52 9.25 2.47
N PHE A 421 -5.18 9.29 2.52
CA PHE A 421 -4.40 9.94 1.47
C PHE A 421 -3.51 8.96 0.72
N TYR A 422 -3.86 8.70 -0.54
CA TYR A 422 -3.03 7.97 -1.48
C TYR A 422 -2.48 8.95 -2.49
N TYR A 423 -1.16 8.91 -2.68
CA TYR A 423 -0.51 9.73 -3.68
C TYR A 423 0.08 8.84 -4.75
N TYR A 424 -0.22 9.18 -5.97
CA TYR A 424 0.40 8.57 -7.12
C TYR A 424 1.14 9.66 -7.89
N LEU A 425 2.46 9.57 -7.99
CA LEU A 425 3.28 10.51 -8.73
C LEU A 425 4.22 9.75 -9.64
N ASP A 426 4.25 10.13 -10.93
CA ASP A 426 5.18 9.58 -11.91
C ASP A 426 5.23 8.04 -11.91
N ARG A 427 4.06 7.39 -11.76
CA ARG A 427 3.89 5.93 -11.67
C ARG A 427 4.49 5.27 -10.42
N ARG A 428 4.84 6.02 -9.42
CA ARG A 428 5.23 5.50 -8.12
C ARG A 428 4.08 5.67 -7.16
N LEU A 429 3.66 4.58 -6.58
CA LEU A 429 2.64 4.58 -5.56
C LEU A 429 3.30 4.93 -4.23
N VAL A 430 2.86 6.03 -3.63
CA VAL A 430 3.19 6.36 -2.24
C VAL A 430 2.06 5.83 -1.38
N LEU A 431 2.41 4.94 -0.48
CA LEU A 431 1.45 4.17 0.29
C LEU A 431 1.32 4.71 1.69
N ASP A 432 0.09 4.69 2.16
CA ASP A 432 -0.27 4.94 3.53
C ASP A 432 -0.59 3.61 4.22
N MET A 433 -0.13 3.47 5.46
CA MET A 433 -0.50 2.36 6.35
C MET A 433 -1.33 2.90 7.50
N THR A 434 -2.50 2.32 7.71
CA THR A 434 -3.31 2.64 8.90
C THR A 434 -2.64 2.06 10.13
N GLY A 435 -2.27 2.92 11.07
CA GLY A 435 -1.54 2.54 12.27
C GLY A 435 -2.39 2.44 13.52
N ILE A 436 -2.01 1.53 14.40
CA ILE A 436 -2.43 1.50 15.79
C ILE A 436 -1.25 1.92 16.64
N SER A 437 -1.41 2.96 17.43
CA SER A 437 -0.41 3.33 18.42
C SER A 437 -0.73 2.60 19.73
N PRO A 438 0.01 1.56 20.10
CA PRO A 438 -0.19 0.86 21.37
C PRO A 438 0.24 1.70 22.56
N HIS A 439 0.96 2.79 22.25
CA HIS A 439 1.54 3.65 23.24
C HIS A 439 1.26 5.12 22.92
N PHE A 440 0.61 5.81 23.81
CA PHE A 440 0.51 7.25 23.82
C PHE A 440 1.11 7.81 25.12
N THR A 441 1.49 9.05 25.11
CA THR A 441 2.17 9.87 26.12
C THR A 441 2.12 9.47 27.62
N SER A 442 1.14 8.72 28.09
CA SER A 442 1.04 8.16 29.45
C SER A 442 1.40 6.67 29.54
N GLY A 443 1.76 6.06 28.50
CA GLY A 443 2.51 4.89 28.28
C GLY A 443 1.84 3.56 28.49
N TYR A 444 2.00 3.03 29.55
CA TYR A 444 1.97 1.62 29.89
C TYR A 444 0.60 0.97 29.92
N ASP A 445 -0.44 1.78 29.94
CA ASP A 445 -1.81 1.32 30.22
C ASP A 445 -2.55 0.78 28.99
N ARG A 446 -1.91 0.87 27.79
CA ARG A 446 -2.57 0.50 26.53
C ARG A 446 -2.19 -0.85 25.95
N LEU A 447 -1.15 -1.51 26.43
CA LEU A 447 -0.85 -2.88 26.02
C LEU A 447 -2.00 -3.82 26.33
N ASP A 448 -2.76 -3.57 27.42
CA ASP A 448 -3.96 -4.33 27.75
C ASP A 448 -5.09 -4.21 26.71
N ALA A 449 -5.14 -3.06 26.02
CA ALA A 449 -6.12 -2.81 24.95
C ALA A 449 -5.65 -3.31 23.58
N LEU A 450 -4.40 -3.72 23.44
CA LEU A 450 -3.78 -4.08 22.16
C LEU A 450 -4.57 -5.17 21.44
N HIS A 451 -5.00 -6.21 22.15
CA HIS A 451 -5.78 -7.30 21.59
C HIS A 451 -7.08 -6.82 20.92
N SER A 452 -7.78 -5.86 21.52
CA SER A 452 -9.02 -5.30 20.95
C SER A 452 -8.75 -4.35 19.79
N GLN A 453 -7.60 -3.68 19.78
CA GLN A 453 -7.18 -2.76 18.73
C GLN A 453 -6.68 -3.48 17.47
N LEU A 454 -6.06 -4.66 17.65
CA LEU A 454 -5.58 -5.51 16.55
C LEU A 454 -6.68 -6.29 15.84
N GLN A 455 -7.96 -6.07 16.16
CA GLN A 455 -9.03 -6.69 15.37
C GLN A 455 -8.87 -6.28 13.90
N PRO A 456 -8.79 -7.23 12.96
CA PRO A 456 -8.55 -6.94 11.56
C PRO A 456 -9.74 -6.14 11.02
N GLN A 457 -9.56 -4.84 10.91
CA GLN A 457 -10.59 -3.96 10.35
C GLN A 457 -10.54 -3.99 8.83
N HIS A 458 -9.33 -4.07 8.26
CA HIS A 458 -9.14 -4.07 6.81
C HIS A 458 -7.93 -4.92 6.40
N PRO A 459 -8.03 -5.83 5.41
CA PRO A 459 -6.93 -6.66 4.94
C PRO A 459 -6.06 -5.99 3.87
N ASP A 460 -5.97 -4.68 3.89
CA ASP A 460 -5.31 -3.86 2.83
C ASP A 460 -3.82 -3.68 3.07
N GLY A 461 -3.31 -4.13 4.20
CA GLY A 461 -1.90 -4.07 4.56
C GLY A 461 -1.70 -4.57 5.98
N PRO A 462 -0.47 -4.63 6.47
CA PRO A 462 -0.17 -4.95 7.85
C PRO A 462 -0.75 -3.88 8.78
N VAL A 463 -1.05 -4.28 10.02
CA VAL A 463 -1.36 -3.30 11.08
C VAL A 463 -0.05 -2.70 11.56
N MET A 464 0.06 -1.39 11.54
CA MET A 464 1.21 -0.68 12.07
C MET A 464 1.04 -0.44 13.57
N LEU A 465 2.02 -0.87 14.36
CA LEU A 465 2.14 -0.54 15.77
C LEU A 465 3.25 0.48 15.96
N VAL A 466 2.93 1.59 16.60
CA VAL A 466 3.89 2.67 16.82
C VAL A 466 4.17 2.85 18.32
N PHE A 467 5.43 2.94 18.65
CA PHE A 467 5.88 3.41 19.94
C PHE A 467 7.11 4.33 19.77
N HIS A 468 7.69 4.82 20.84
CA HIS A 468 8.75 5.81 20.77
C HIS A 468 10.03 5.30 21.45
N ASP A 469 11.17 5.87 21.10
CA ASP A 469 12.44 5.63 21.77
C ASP A 469 12.35 5.84 23.30
N ARG A 470 11.49 6.78 23.72
CA ARG A 470 11.17 7.06 25.12
C ARG A 470 10.66 5.82 25.88
N ASP A 471 9.93 4.96 25.22
CA ASP A 471 9.33 3.78 25.86
C ASP A 471 10.41 2.80 26.29
N ILE A 472 11.44 2.62 25.48
CA ILE A 472 12.61 1.83 25.82
C ILE A 472 13.43 2.53 26.93
N ALA A 473 13.60 3.86 26.81
CA ALA A 473 14.39 4.62 27.77
C ALA A 473 13.80 4.60 29.19
N LEU A 474 12.49 4.69 29.31
CA LEU A 474 11.78 4.77 30.60
C LEU A 474 11.32 3.41 31.12
N ARG A 475 11.16 2.42 30.23
CA ARG A 475 10.67 1.09 30.58
C ARG A 475 11.47 0.02 29.84
N PRO A 476 12.55 -0.48 30.45
CA PRO A 476 13.40 -1.50 29.83
C PRO A 476 12.69 -2.78 29.39
N ASP A 477 11.60 -3.16 30.06
CA ASP A 477 10.80 -4.36 29.73
C ASP A 477 9.72 -4.11 28.67
N PHE A 478 9.66 -2.91 28.07
CA PHE A 478 8.57 -2.53 27.18
C PHE A 478 8.44 -3.44 25.94
N VAL A 479 9.54 -3.66 25.24
CA VAL A 479 9.55 -4.49 24.02
C VAL A 479 9.14 -5.94 24.30
N GLU A 480 9.66 -6.53 25.37
CA GLU A 480 9.25 -7.87 25.82
C GLU A 480 7.77 -7.91 26.19
N SER A 481 7.28 -6.86 26.88
CA SER A 481 5.87 -6.74 27.27
C SER A 481 4.95 -6.59 26.07
N LEU A 482 5.39 -5.84 25.04
CA LEU A 482 4.66 -5.68 23.78
C LEU A 482 4.45 -7.04 23.09
N PHE A 483 5.52 -7.81 22.89
CA PHE A 483 5.41 -9.12 22.26
C PHE A 483 4.59 -10.13 23.08
N ASN A 484 4.68 -10.07 24.39
CA ASN A 484 3.85 -10.91 25.26
C ASN A 484 2.35 -10.53 25.23
N ALA A 485 2.03 -9.28 24.89
CA ALA A 485 0.65 -8.81 24.75
C ALA A 485 0.05 -9.08 23.36
N LEU A 486 0.88 -9.40 22.35
CA LEU A 486 0.38 -9.73 21.00
C LEU A 486 -0.43 -11.04 21.02
N PRO A 487 -1.57 -11.08 20.32
CA PRO A 487 -2.34 -12.31 20.17
C PRO A 487 -1.55 -13.39 19.45
N THR A 488 -1.82 -14.66 19.77
CA THR A 488 -1.20 -15.79 19.08
C THR A 488 -1.53 -15.79 17.58
N GLY A 489 -0.52 -16.00 16.73
CA GLY A 489 -0.69 -16.10 15.28
C GLY A 489 -0.37 -14.81 14.53
N TYR A 490 -0.10 -13.72 15.22
CA TYR A 490 0.44 -12.51 14.58
C TYR A 490 1.93 -12.67 14.29
N GLU A 491 2.32 -12.18 13.12
CA GLU A 491 3.72 -12.19 12.64
C GLU A 491 4.15 -10.76 12.30
N THR A 492 5.41 -10.44 12.60
CA THR A 492 5.96 -9.14 12.18
C THR A 492 6.41 -9.18 10.73
N ILE A 493 6.05 -8.15 9.98
CA ILE A 493 6.58 -7.85 8.65
C ILE A 493 7.39 -6.57 8.74
N SER A 494 8.58 -6.55 8.18
CA SER A 494 9.37 -5.33 8.18
C SER A 494 8.88 -4.35 7.12
N ALA A 495 9.10 -3.04 7.33
CA ALA A 495 8.81 -2.01 6.34
C ALA A 495 9.44 -2.33 4.99
N ASN A 496 10.73 -2.71 4.95
CA ASN A 496 11.42 -3.04 3.71
C ASN A 496 10.90 -4.31 3.02
N HIS A 497 10.39 -5.29 3.78
CA HIS A 497 9.69 -6.43 3.18
C HIS A 497 8.39 -5.97 2.50
N TYR A 498 7.62 -5.14 3.19
CA TYR A 498 6.37 -4.60 2.65
C TYR A 498 6.62 -3.70 1.43
N ILE A 499 7.59 -2.79 1.51
CA ILE A 499 8.03 -1.96 0.37
C ILE A 499 8.45 -2.86 -0.81
N GLY A 500 9.22 -3.90 -0.56
CA GLY A 500 9.64 -4.85 -1.59
C GLY A 500 8.46 -5.53 -2.28
N ILE A 501 7.44 -5.96 -1.51
CA ILE A 501 6.20 -6.51 -2.06
C ILE A 501 5.52 -5.50 -2.99
N LEU A 502 5.38 -4.26 -2.55
CA LEU A 502 4.63 -3.22 -3.25
C LEU A 502 5.33 -2.72 -4.53
N HIS A 503 6.66 -2.76 -4.54
CA HIS A 503 7.47 -2.30 -5.66
C HIS A 503 7.96 -3.43 -6.56
N THR A 504 7.58 -4.68 -6.29
CA THR A 504 7.85 -5.81 -7.18
C THR A 504 7.07 -5.65 -8.47
N ARG A 505 7.75 -5.61 -9.61
CA ARG A 505 7.09 -5.60 -10.92
C ARG A 505 6.87 -7.03 -11.38
N ILE A 506 5.63 -7.34 -11.78
CA ILE A 506 5.24 -8.67 -12.23
C ILE A 506 4.69 -8.56 -13.65
N GLY A 507 5.32 -9.25 -14.58
CA GLY A 507 4.90 -9.33 -15.97
C GLY A 507 4.55 -10.76 -16.38
N SER A 508 3.78 -10.90 -17.47
CA SER A 508 3.51 -12.20 -18.07
C SER A 508 3.68 -12.16 -19.58
N SER A 509 4.08 -13.28 -20.15
CA SER A 509 4.08 -13.43 -21.60
C SER A 509 3.81 -14.88 -22.02
N ALA A 510 3.16 -15.05 -23.18
CA ALA A 510 3.05 -16.34 -23.80
C ALA A 510 4.40 -16.71 -24.45
N THR A 511 4.75 -18.00 -24.40
CA THR A 511 5.91 -18.56 -25.09
C THR A 511 5.47 -19.60 -26.10
N ASP A 512 6.33 -20.02 -27.02
CA ASP A 512 6.01 -21.07 -28.01
C ASP A 512 5.62 -22.38 -27.36
N THR A 513 6.09 -22.64 -26.13
CA THR A 513 5.90 -23.90 -25.40
C THR A 513 5.06 -23.75 -24.14
N GLY A 514 4.55 -22.54 -23.82
CA GLY A 514 3.79 -22.32 -22.60
C GLY A 514 3.55 -20.85 -22.27
N TRP A 515 3.76 -20.51 -21.02
CA TRP A 515 3.53 -19.18 -20.45
C TRP A 515 4.56 -18.89 -19.36
N GLN A 516 4.97 -17.63 -19.21
CA GLN A 516 5.93 -17.25 -18.20
C GLN A 516 5.47 -16.03 -17.40
N LEU A 517 5.92 -15.98 -16.15
CA LEU A 517 5.88 -14.82 -15.27
C LEU A 517 7.29 -14.30 -15.05
N THR A 518 7.43 -13.00 -15.06
CA THR A 518 8.67 -12.31 -14.72
C THR A 518 8.44 -11.50 -13.46
N PHE A 519 9.29 -11.68 -12.46
CA PHE A 519 9.36 -10.87 -11.27
C PHE A 519 10.61 -10.01 -11.39
N ASP A 520 10.46 -8.69 -11.32
CA ASP A 520 11.58 -7.75 -11.41
C ASP A 520 11.73 -7.04 -10.05
N TYR A 521 12.81 -7.36 -9.35
CA TYR A 521 13.15 -6.81 -8.04
C TYR A 521 14.13 -5.66 -8.23
N GLU A 522 13.58 -4.44 -8.36
CA GLU A 522 14.36 -3.23 -8.61
C GLU A 522 14.94 -2.67 -7.30
N ASP A 523 16.25 -2.42 -7.27
CA ASP A 523 16.92 -1.69 -6.21
C ASP A 523 16.54 -0.19 -6.28
N PRO A 524 16.36 0.51 -5.14
CA PRO A 524 16.55 0.05 -3.76
C PRO A 524 15.30 -0.59 -3.12
N TYR A 525 14.13 -0.47 -3.72
CA TYR A 525 12.86 -0.84 -3.07
C TYR A 525 12.75 -2.34 -2.77
N CYS A 526 13.34 -3.17 -3.60
CA CYS A 526 13.34 -4.62 -3.42
C CYS A 526 14.60 -5.15 -2.70
N ALA A 527 15.39 -4.28 -2.07
CA ALA A 527 16.63 -4.66 -1.39
C ALA A 527 16.45 -5.78 -0.33
N PHE A 528 15.29 -5.84 0.31
CA PHE A 528 14.96 -6.93 1.22
C PHE A 528 15.08 -8.32 0.55
N PHE A 529 14.65 -8.44 -0.70
CA PHE A 529 14.69 -9.70 -1.44
C PHE A 529 16.07 -10.08 -1.96
N GLU A 530 17.08 -9.21 -1.85
CA GLU A 530 18.47 -9.61 -2.13
C GLU A 530 18.92 -10.77 -1.23
N LYS A 531 18.47 -10.79 0.03
CA LYS A 531 18.86 -11.75 1.05
C LYS A 531 17.73 -12.72 1.44
N HIS A 532 16.50 -12.42 1.09
CA HIS A 532 15.33 -13.16 1.52
C HIS A 532 14.53 -13.67 0.30
N PRO A 533 14.14 -14.96 0.27
CA PRO A 533 13.24 -15.45 -0.76
C PRO A 533 11.84 -14.85 -0.58
N SER A 534 11.11 -14.70 -1.66
CA SER A 534 9.72 -14.27 -1.64
C SER A 534 8.74 -15.39 -1.98
N SER A 535 7.49 -15.21 -1.59
CA SER A 535 6.43 -16.17 -1.86
C SER A 535 5.18 -15.44 -2.37
N TRP A 536 4.57 -15.97 -3.41
CA TRP A 536 3.45 -15.34 -4.10
C TRP A 536 2.35 -16.35 -4.38
N TRP A 537 1.09 -15.88 -4.37
CA TRP A 537 -0.06 -16.63 -4.85
C TRP A 537 -0.38 -16.24 -6.29
N LEU A 538 -0.49 -17.25 -7.15
CA LEU A 538 -0.96 -17.08 -8.52
C LEU A 538 -2.41 -17.54 -8.64
N TRP A 539 -3.26 -16.69 -9.16
CA TRP A 539 -4.64 -16.97 -9.55
C TRP A 539 -4.76 -16.93 -11.08
N LEU A 540 -5.50 -17.87 -11.64
CA LEU A 540 -5.76 -17.94 -13.07
C LEU A 540 -7.26 -17.89 -13.32
N ALA A 541 -7.72 -17.07 -14.25
CA ALA A 541 -9.09 -17.12 -14.76
C ALA A 541 -9.33 -18.40 -15.55
N ASP A 542 -10.59 -18.88 -15.61
CA ASP A 542 -10.92 -20.14 -16.28
C ASP A 542 -10.50 -20.16 -17.76
N PRO A 543 -10.71 -19.12 -18.60
CA PRO A 543 -10.27 -19.14 -19.99
C PRO A 543 -8.77 -19.35 -20.14
N LEU A 544 -7.96 -18.64 -19.36
CA LEU A 544 -6.50 -18.83 -19.38
C LEU A 544 -6.13 -20.21 -18.84
N ARG A 545 -6.76 -20.64 -17.76
CA ARG A 545 -6.54 -21.97 -17.18
C ARG A 545 -6.88 -23.08 -18.15
N GLU A 546 -7.97 -22.98 -18.91
CA GLU A 546 -8.36 -23.96 -19.93
C GLU A 546 -7.38 -23.96 -21.11
N LYS A 547 -6.95 -22.78 -21.56
CA LYS A 547 -5.91 -22.64 -22.58
C LYS A 547 -4.59 -23.27 -22.13
N LEU A 548 -4.23 -23.09 -20.87
CA LEU A 548 -3.06 -23.70 -20.24
C LEU A 548 -3.30 -25.18 -19.88
N GLY A 549 -4.52 -25.56 -19.51
CA GLY A 549 -4.89 -26.91 -19.02
C GLY A 549 -4.94 -28.01 -20.09
N SER A 550 -4.92 -27.66 -21.38
CA SER A 550 -4.59 -28.61 -22.44
C SER A 550 -3.15 -29.13 -22.33
N LEU A 551 -2.36 -28.49 -21.49
CA LEU A 551 -0.96 -28.75 -21.17
C LEU A 551 -0.90 -29.42 -19.78
N ARG A 552 -1.13 -30.73 -19.70
CA ARG A 552 -1.38 -31.45 -18.43
C ARG A 552 -0.22 -31.59 -17.43
N ASN A 553 0.98 -31.15 -17.75
CA ASN A 553 2.14 -31.21 -16.83
C ASN A 553 3.01 -29.98 -17.05
N PHE A 554 2.98 -29.03 -16.14
CA PHE A 554 3.86 -27.86 -16.19
C PHE A 554 5.12 -28.08 -15.36
N ARG A 555 6.25 -27.68 -15.91
CA ARG A 555 7.52 -27.64 -15.22
C ARG A 555 7.87 -26.19 -14.89
N LEU A 556 8.24 -25.94 -13.65
CA LEU A 556 8.76 -24.69 -13.19
C LEU A 556 10.26 -24.64 -13.45
N SER A 557 10.73 -23.65 -14.19
CA SER A 557 12.15 -23.36 -14.31
C SER A 557 12.41 -21.92 -13.91
N THR A 558 13.46 -21.67 -13.17
CA THR A 558 14.01 -20.34 -12.95
C THR A 558 15.25 -20.20 -13.82
N ASP A 559 15.46 -19.07 -14.47
CA ASP A 559 16.61 -18.83 -15.37
C ASP A 559 17.95 -18.64 -14.60
N GLN A 560 17.91 -18.63 -13.27
CA GLN A 560 19.14 -18.66 -12.46
C GLN A 560 19.65 -20.08 -12.30
N GLU A 561 20.87 -20.32 -12.73
CA GLU A 561 21.54 -21.60 -13.01
C GLU A 561 21.58 -22.68 -11.91
N SER A 562 20.96 -22.54 -10.77
CA SER A 562 21.17 -23.49 -9.67
C SER A 562 19.93 -24.19 -9.09
N ALA A 563 18.71 -23.91 -9.56
CA ALA A 563 17.52 -24.54 -8.99
C ALA A 563 16.40 -24.78 -10.00
N THR A 564 16.59 -25.67 -10.94
CA THR A 564 15.48 -26.32 -11.66
C THR A 564 14.72 -27.23 -10.72
N THR A 565 13.77 -26.69 -9.97
CA THR A 565 12.82 -27.52 -9.23
C THR A 565 11.64 -27.80 -10.16
N GLU A 566 11.75 -28.87 -10.94
CA GLU A 566 10.63 -29.37 -11.73
C GLU A 566 9.56 -29.93 -10.79
N ARG A 567 8.44 -29.26 -10.68
CA ARG A 567 7.26 -29.76 -9.96
C ARG A 567 6.05 -29.75 -10.91
N ALA A 568 5.33 -30.87 -10.94
CA ALA A 568 4.02 -30.89 -11.57
C ALA A 568 3.07 -29.94 -10.80
N VAL A 569 2.47 -28.98 -11.50
CA VAL A 569 1.51 -28.05 -10.94
C VAL A 569 0.11 -28.55 -11.23
N ASP A 570 -0.67 -28.78 -10.17
CA ASP A 570 -2.07 -29.16 -10.30
C ASP A 570 -2.91 -27.87 -10.51
N LEU A 571 -3.25 -27.57 -11.77
CA LEU A 571 -4.07 -26.41 -12.14
C LEU A 571 -5.51 -26.47 -11.62
N SER A 572 -5.94 -27.59 -11.05
CA SER A 572 -7.28 -27.69 -10.44
C SER A 572 -7.39 -27.01 -9.09
N ARG A 573 -6.24 -26.77 -8.42
CA ARG A 573 -6.17 -26.13 -7.09
C ARG A 573 -5.66 -24.71 -7.21
N GLN A 574 -6.39 -23.75 -6.68
CA GLN A 574 -6.01 -22.34 -6.64
C GLN A 574 -6.14 -21.79 -5.21
N PRO A 575 -5.29 -20.82 -4.81
CA PRO A 575 -4.13 -20.28 -5.56
C PRO A 575 -2.94 -21.24 -5.63
N PHE A 576 -2.05 -21.00 -6.61
CA PHE A 576 -0.74 -21.67 -6.67
C PHE A 576 0.28 -20.86 -5.89
N VAL A 577 1.16 -21.54 -5.16
CA VAL A 577 2.27 -20.88 -4.48
C VAL A 577 3.49 -20.87 -5.39
N ILE A 578 3.94 -19.67 -5.74
CA ILE A 578 5.21 -19.41 -6.43
C ILE A 578 6.23 -18.99 -5.39
N ARG A 579 7.40 -19.59 -5.42
CA ARG A 579 8.55 -19.20 -4.57
C ARG A 579 9.66 -18.68 -5.45
N ILE A 580 10.11 -17.46 -5.18
CA ILE A 580 11.21 -16.82 -5.87
C ILE A 580 12.42 -16.85 -4.92
N PRO A 581 13.59 -17.36 -5.38
CA PRO A 581 14.81 -17.36 -4.58
C PRO A 581 15.26 -15.92 -4.26
N ALA A 582 16.11 -15.78 -3.26
CA ALA A 582 16.72 -14.50 -2.92
C ALA A 582 17.61 -14.01 -4.08
N GLY A 583 17.63 -12.69 -4.30
CA GLY A 583 18.40 -12.01 -5.34
C GLY A 583 17.64 -10.83 -5.94
N LEU A 584 18.37 -9.78 -6.34
CA LEU A 584 17.81 -8.65 -7.09
C LEU A 584 17.75 -8.95 -8.60
N GLY A 585 17.03 -8.10 -9.33
CA GLY A 585 16.87 -8.19 -10.77
C GLY A 585 15.73 -9.11 -11.20
N LYS A 586 15.81 -9.60 -12.43
CA LYS A 586 14.72 -10.35 -13.05
C LYS A 586 14.77 -11.84 -12.73
N HIS A 587 13.68 -12.35 -12.21
CA HIS A 587 13.43 -13.78 -12.01
C HIS A 587 12.32 -14.21 -12.95
N VAL A 588 12.58 -15.21 -13.79
CA VAL A 588 11.61 -15.70 -14.77
C VAL A 588 11.09 -17.07 -14.34
N TRP A 589 9.79 -17.17 -14.28
CA TRP A 589 9.08 -18.36 -13.90
C TRP A 589 8.34 -18.90 -15.12
N LYS A 590 8.64 -20.12 -15.57
CA LYS A 590 8.10 -20.70 -16.81
C LYS A 590 7.16 -21.85 -16.51
N LEU A 591 6.01 -21.81 -17.14
CA LEU A 591 5.05 -22.90 -17.24
C LEU A 591 5.18 -23.49 -18.64
N ASN A 592 5.93 -24.58 -18.78
CA ASN A 592 6.13 -25.22 -20.07
C ASN A 592 5.22 -26.43 -20.23
N ALA A 593 4.78 -26.69 -21.47
CA ALA A 593 4.17 -27.97 -21.81
C ALA A 593 5.17 -29.11 -21.54
N PRO A 594 4.71 -30.29 -21.13
CA PRO A 594 5.57 -31.45 -21.09
C PRO A 594 6.09 -31.75 -22.50
N GLY A 595 7.40 -31.91 -22.64
CA GLY A 595 8.06 -32.32 -23.88
C GLY A 595 7.67 -33.76 -24.25
#